data_3be3cd4a8380cae4706cb49453449db7
#
_entry.id   3be3cd4a8380cae4706cb49453449db7
#
_cell.length_a   1.000
_cell.length_b   1.000
_cell.length_c   1.000
_cell.angle_alpha   90.00
_cell.angle_beta   90.00
_cell.angle_gamma   90.00
#
_symmetry.space_group_name_H-M   'P 1'
#
loop_
_entity.id
_entity.type
_entity.pdbx_description
1 polymer ?
#
loop_
_entity_poly.entity_id
_entity_poly.type
_entity_poly.pdbx_seq_one_letter_code
_entity_poly.pdbx_strand_id
1 'polypeptide(L)'
;MGQYPCKSILQENIKSLAEETWEAIHSQIIGYAQEEKIETGREIRIDSTAIETDIHHPTDSTLLCDGIRVITRWLATGKQLSPQPAYPFSDHTRAAKKRLMVILNTPKEQVRLAAYRELLSYAQRVVAYAESAIPALRSFEGAALSDTFAALGLARNLERAVGIFGKVIDQTVRRVIKGEKVPASEKVVSFFEEHTDIIVKGRRDVHYGHKVFLTGGASNLILDCMIERGNPADSDRYQDLLERHREQFGRAPMEVLPLGITLLLPRGVKSKTPSLPKSEGLP
;
A
#
# COMPACT_ATOMS: atom_id res chain seq x y z
N MET A 1 -11.82 -31.44 -22.79
CA MET A 1 -11.91 -30.70 -21.52
C MET A 1 -10.94 -29.52 -21.59
N GLY A 2 -11.44 -28.29 -21.50
CA GLY A 2 -10.58 -27.10 -21.55
C GLY A 2 -9.68 -27.07 -20.29
N GLN A 3 -8.38 -26.91 -20.49
CA GLN A 3 -7.46 -26.65 -19.39
C GLN A 3 -7.61 -25.21 -18.95
N TYR A 4 -8.12 -24.99 -17.75
CA TYR A 4 -8.18 -23.66 -17.15
C TYR A 4 -6.87 -23.39 -16.39
N PRO A 5 -6.29 -22.18 -16.49
CA PRO A 5 -5.10 -21.83 -15.71
C PRO A 5 -5.40 -21.92 -14.20
N CYS A 6 -4.43 -22.39 -13.43
CA CYS A 6 -4.55 -22.38 -11.98
C CYS A 6 -4.53 -20.93 -11.45
N LYS A 7 -5.02 -20.72 -10.20
CA LYS A 7 -5.15 -19.40 -9.59
C LYS A 7 -3.85 -18.60 -9.61
N SER A 8 -2.70 -19.24 -9.35
CA SER A 8 -1.39 -18.58 -9.33
C SER A 8 -0.98 -18.05 -10.71
N ILE A 9 -1.15 -18.86 -11.77
CA ILE A 9 -0.87 -18.45 -13.14
C ILE A 9 -1.78 -17.30 -13.58
N LEU A 10 -3.06 -17.34 -13.20
CA LEU A 10 -3.99 -16.25 -13.49
C LEU A 10 -3.57 -14.96 -12.77
N GLN A 11 -3.17 -15.05 -11.50
CA GLN A 11 -2.67 -13.91 -10.75
C GLN A 11 -1.38 -13.33 -11.34
N GLU A 12 -0.43 -14.17 -11.76
CA GLU A 12 0.81 -13.71 -12.40
C GLU A 12 0.52 -13.01 -13.73
N ASN A 13 -0.35 -13.57 -14.56
CA ASN A 13 -0.74 -12.94 -15.81
C ASN A 13 -1.43 -11.59 -15.60
N ILE A 14 -2.36 -11.49 -14.64
CA ILE A 14 -3.03 -10.24 -14.31
C ILE A 14 -2.02 -9.19 -13.81
N LYS A 15 -1.08 -9.58 -12.95
CA LYS A 15 -0.04 -8.68 -12.43
C LYS A 15 1.00 -8.26 -13.48
N SER A 16 1.16 -9.03 -14.55
CA SER A 16 2.11 -8.71 -15.63
C SER A 16 1.58 -7.69 -16.63
N LEU A 17 0.28 -7.41 -16.62
CA LEU A 17 -0.32 -6.39 -17.48
C LEU A 17 0.05 -5.00 -16.97
N ALA A 18 0.54 -4.15 -17.86
CA ALA A 18 0.84 -2.77 -17.56
C ALA A 18 -0.44 -1.95 -17.33
N GLU A 19 -0.32 -0.87 -16.58
CA GLU A 19 -1.44 0.02 -16.24
C GLU A 19 -2.13 0.55 -17.49
N GLU A 20 -1.35 0.94 -18.50
CA GLU A 20 -1.84 1.45 -19.79
C GLU A 20 -2.69 0.40 -20.54
N THR A 21 -2.38 -0.89 -20.36
CA THR A 21 -3.18 -1.97 -20.95
C THR A 21 -4.56 -2.07 -20.30
N TRP A 22 -4.62 -1.93 -18.98
CA TRP A 22 -5.89 -1.90 -18.26
C TRP A 22 -6.73 -0.67 -18.62
N GLU A 23 -6.11 0.50 -18.73
CA GLU A 23 -6.78 1.72 -19.17
C GLU A 23 -7.31 1.59 -20.60
N ALA A 24 -6.54 0.99 -21.52
CA ALA A 24 -6.99 0.75 -22.89
C ALA A 24 -8.17 -0.22 -22.96
N ILE A 25 -8.14 -1.31 -22.19
CA ILE A 25 -9.26 -2.27 -22.12
C ILE A 25 -10.52 -1.57 -21.59
N HIS A 26 -10.38 -0.82 -20.49
CA HIS A 26 -11.48 -0.08 -19.89
C HIS A 26 -12.06 0.95 -20.86
N SER A 27 -11.22 1.73 -21.52
CA SER A 27 -11.64 2.72 -22.53
C SER A 27 -12.40 2.10 -23.69
N GLN A 28 -11.99 0.91 -24.17
CA GLN A 28 -12.71 0.19 -25.22
C GLN A 28 -14.10 -0.28 -24.74
N ILE A 29 -14.22 -0.76 -23.52
CA ILE A 29 -15.51 -1.17 -22.94
C ILE A 29 -16.46 0.03 -22.85
N ILE A 30 -15.97 1.17 -22.37
CA ILE A 30 -16.79 2.38 -22.26
C ILE A 30 -17.12 2.95 -23.65
N GLY A 31 -16.19 2.94 -24.60
CA GLY A 31 -16.43 3.36 -25.98
C GLY A 31 -17.54 2.53 -26.63
N TYR A 32 -17.50 1.20 -26.50
CA TYR A 32 -18.56 0.32 -26.96
C TYR A 32 -19.91 0.62 -26.29
N ALA A 33 -19.93 0.85 -24.98
CA ALA A 33 -21.15 1.19 -24.25
C ALA A 33 -21.75 2.55 -24.71
N GLN A 34 -20.91 3.50 -25.16
CA GLN A 34 -21.36 4.77 -25.74
C GLN A 34 -21.95 4.56 -27.14
N GLU A 35 -21.30 3.81 -28.00
CA GLU A 35 -21.74 3.49 -29.36
C GLU A 35 -23.10 2.79 -29.35
N GLU A 36 -23.26 1.80 -28.48
CA GLU A 36 -24.51 1.05 -28.30
C GLU A 36 -25.58 1.83 -27.48
N LYS A 37 -25.25 3.04 -27.03
CA LYS A 37 -26.14 3.89 -26.20
C LYS A 37 -26.55 3.25 -24.87
N ILE A 38 -25.79 2.29 -24.38
CA ILE A 38 -25.95 1.67 -23.06
C ILE A 38 -25.62 2.68 -21.98
N GLU A 39 -24.55 3.48 -22.23
CA GLU A 39 -24.14 4.54 -21.33
C GLU A 39 -23.98 5.87 -22.08
N THR A 40 -24.50 6.93 -21.48
CA THR A 40 -24.48 8.25 -22.13
C THR A 40 -23.62 9.26 -21.35
N GLY A 41 -23.18 8.94 -20.16
CA GLY A 41 -22.43 9.83 -19.30
C GLY A 41 -23.21 11.06 -18.83
N ARG A 42 -24.54 11.05 -18.91
CA ARG A 42 -25.38 12.19 -18.47
C ARG A 42 -25.56 12.23 -16.98
N GLU A 43 -25.71 11.08 -16.36
CA GLU A 43 -25.88 10.91 -14.93
C GLU A 43 -24.69 10.11 -14.40
N ILE A 44 -24.01 10.65 -13.41
CA ILE A 44 -22.88 9.97 -12.78
C ILE A 44 -23.02 9.96 -11.26
N ARG A 45 -22.41 8.95 -10.65
CA ARG A 45 -22.23 8.85 -9.20
C ARG A 45 -20.75 8.82 -8.92
N ILE A 46 -20.31 9.65 -8.00
CA ILE A 46 -18.91 9.66 -7.55
C ILE A 46 -18.90 9.15 -6.12
N ASP A 47 -18.12 8.12 -5.87
CA ASP A 47 -17.87 7.56 -4.53
C ASP A 47 -16.39 7.26 -4.32
N SER A 48 -15.98 7.25 -3.06
CA SER A 48 -14.65 6.81 -2.68
C SER A 48 -14.72 5.57 -1.81
N THR A 49 -13.81 4.64 -2.03
CA THR A 49 -13.68 3.44 -1.20
C THR A 49 -12.22 3.21 -0.81
N ALA A 50 -12.01 2.44 0.26
CA ALA A 50 -10.69 1.94 0.62
C ALA A 50 -10.56 0.49 0.13
N ILE A 51 -9.51 0.22 -0.65
CA ILE A 51 -9.13 -1.14 -1.04
C ILE A 51 -7.97 -1.53 -0.13
N GLU A 52 -8.20 -2.51 0.73
CA GLU A 52 -7.19 -2.96 1.69
C GLU A 52 -6.10 -3.77 1.00
N THR A 53 -4.86 -3.54 1.43
CA THR A 53 -3.70 -4.35 1.05
C THR A 53 -3.65 -5.59 1.94
N ASP A 54 -3.23 -6.73 1.39
CA ASP A 54 -3.09 -7.99 2.14
C ASP A 54 -1.84 -7.94 3.04
N ILE A 55 -1.96 -7.22 4.14
CA ILE A 55 -0.92 -7.07 5.16
C ILE A 55 -1.47 -7.43 6.55
N HIS A 56 -0.61 -7.93 7.43
CA HIS A 56 -1.00 -8.06 8.83
C HIS A 56 -1.15 -6.69 9.48
N HIS A 57 -1.96 -6.59 10.54
CA HIS A 57 -2.17 -5.32 11.25
C HIS A 57 -0.83 -4.73 11.71
N PRO A 58 -0.47 -3.51 11.25
CA PRO A 58 0.86 -2.94 11.48
C PRO A 58 1.03 -2.47 12.93
N THR A 59 2.10 -2.93 13.55
CA THR A 59 2.61 -2.37 14.81
C THR A 59 4.11 -2.10 14.67
N ASP A 60 4.63 -1.13 15.41
CA ASP A 60 6.08 -0.83 15.33
C ASP A 60 6.93 -2.07 15.66
N SER A 61 6.48 -2.89 16.59
CA SER A 61 7.19 -4.11 16.98
C SER A 61 7.16 -5.21 15.90
N THR A 62 6.04 -5.37 15.19
CA THR A 62 5.96 -6.35 14.08
C THR A 62 6.80 -5.89 12.90
N LEU A 63 6.76 -4.60 12.54
CA LEU A 63 7.57 -4.03 11.47
C LEU A 63 9.07 -4.15 11.73
N LEU A 64 9.52 -3.91 12.98
CA LEU A 64 10.92 -4.15 13.36
C LEU A 64 11.31 -5.63 13.21
N CYS A 65 10.45 -6.56 13.62
CA CYS A 65 10.71 -7.99 13.46
C CYS A 65 10.75 -8.41 11.99
N ASP A 66 9.88 -7.85 11.16
CA ASP A 66 9.88 -8.15 9.73
C ASP A 66 11.14 -7.66 9.04
N GLY A 67 11.59 -6.43 9.32
CA GLY A 67 12.85 -5.90 8.80
C GLY A 67 14.04 -6.75 9.21
N ILE A 68 14.16 -7.11 10.51
CA ILE A 68 15.21 -8.01 11.01
C ILE A 68 15.18 -9.34 10.26
N ARG A 69 14.00 -9.96 10.09
CA ARG A 69 13.82 -11.25 9.45
C ARG A 69 14.19 -11.23 7.97
N VAL A 70 13.75 -10.21 7.24
CA VAL A 70 13.96 -10.11 5.78
C VAL A 70 15.44 -9.84 5.49
N ILE A 71 16.04 -8.85 6.14
CA ILE A 71 17.44 -8.51 5.94
C ILE A 71 18.35 -9.68 6.33
N THR A 72 18.11 -10.32 7.48
CA THR A 72 18.89 -11.49 7.90
C THR A 72 18.80 -12.65 6.88
N ARG A 73 17.61 -12.88 6.29
CA ARG A 73 17.43 -13.90 5.26
C ARG A 73 18.29 -13.59 4.03
N TRP A 74 18.31 -12.35 3.54
CA TRP A 74 19.12 -11.98 2.38
C TRP A 74 20.61 -12.03 2.67
N LEU A 75 21.04 -11.64 3.87
CA LEU A 75 22.43 -11.81 4.31
C LEU A 75 22.83 -13.30 4.32
N ALA A 76 21.96 -14.18 4.83
CA ALA A 76 22.19 -15.61 4.83
C ALA A 76 22.23 -16.20 3.40
N THR A 77 21.34 -15.73 2.51
CA THR A 77 21.34 -16.15 1.10
C THR A 77 22.62 -15.74 0.41
N GLY A 78 23.12 -14.52 0.64
CA GLY A 78 24.40 -14.08 0.07
C GLY A 78 25.59 -14.93 0.52
N LYS A 79 25.56 -15.49 1.73
CA LYS A 79 26.60 -16.41 2.22
C LYS A 79 26.62 -17.78 1.50
N GLN A 80 25.59 -18.09 0.70
CA GLN A 80 25.53 -19.34 -0.09
C GLN A 80 26.17 -19.18 -1.48
N LEU A 81 26.55 -17.97 -1.88
CA LEU A 81 27.23 -17.71 -3.14
C LEU A 81 28.66 -18.27 -3.12
N SER A 82 29.19 -18.64 -4.30
CA SER A 82 30.52 -19.19 -4.45
C SER A 82 31.42 -18.26 -5.32
N PRO A 83 32.59 -17.81 -4.84
CA PRO A 83 33.12 -18.01 -3.47
C PRO A 83 32.29 -17.24 -2.44
N GLN A 84 32.35 -17.63 -1.17
CA GLN A 84 31.55 -16.98 -0.14
C GLN A 84 31.95 -15.51 0.07
N PRO A 85 31.03 -14.54 -0.07
CA PRO A 85 31.35 -13.12 0.14
C PRO A 85 31.79 -12.81 1.57
N ALA A 86 32.76 -11.88 1.70
CA ALA A 86 33.38 -11.51 2.96
C ALA A 86 32.59 -10.37 3.65
N TYR A 87 31.60 -10.70 4.45
CA TYR A 87 30.93 -9.76 5.38
C TYR A 87 30.50 -10.51 6.65
N PRO A 88 30.58 -9.89 7.82
CA PRO A 88 30.05 -10.50 9.05
C PRO A 88 28.57 -10.26 9.22
N PHE A 89 27.85 -11.21 9.81
CA PHE A 89 26.51 -10.99 10.38
C PHE A 89 26.19 -12.04 11.44
N SER A 90 25.22 -11.71 12.30
CA SER A 90 24.64 -12.62 13.26
C SER A 90 23.12 -12.63 13.12
N ASP A 91 22.52 -13.82 13.25
CA ASP A 91 21.07 -13.98 13.20
C ASP A 91 20.44 -13.56 14.53
N HIS A 92 19.70 -12.45 14.52
CA HIS A 92 18.95 -11.93 15.65
C HIS A 92 17.45 -12.25 15.59
N THR A 93 16.96 -13.02 14.60
CA THR A 93 15.54 -13.27 14.39
C THR A 93 14.85 -13.93 15.58
N ARG A 94 15.49 -14.93 16.22
CA ARG A 94 14.97 -15.59 17.39
C ARG A 94 14.90 -14.67 18.60
N ALA A 95 15.92 -13.85 18.81
CA ALA A 95 15.96 -12.88 19.90
C ALA A 95 14.89 -11.80 19.70
N ALA A 96 14.75 -11.25 18.49
CA ALA A 96 13.75 -10.29 18.11
C ALA A 96 12.32 -10.84 18.34
N LYS A 97 12.04 -12.08 17.91
CA LYS A 97 10.75 -12.74 18.15
C LYS A 97 10.42 -12.86 19.64
N LYS A 98 11.41 -13.15 20.48
CA LYS A 98 11.20 -13.18 21.96
C LYS A 98 10.80 -11.81 22.48
N ARG A 99 11.43 -10.71 22.02
CA ARG A 99 11.08 -9.35 22.42
C ARG A 99 9.71 -8.93 21.91
N LEU A 100 9.35 -9.29 20.68
CA LEU A 100 8.01 -9.10 20.16
C LEU A 100 6.95 -9.75 21.08
N MET A 101 7.15 -11.02 21.49
CA MET A 101 6.23 -11.70 22.39
C MET A 101 6.10 -11.00 23.75
N VAL A 102 7.20 -10.47 24.28
CA VAL A 102 7.15 -9.66 25.53
C VAL A 102 6.35 -8.39 25.31
N ILE A 103 6.57 -7.68 24.19
CA ILE A 103 5.87 -6.42 23.87
C ILE A 103 4.36 -6.66 23.75
N LEU A 104 3.95 -7.73 23.07
CA LEU A 104 2.54 -8.02 22.82
C LEU A 104 1.79 -8.52 24.07
N ASN A 105 2.48 -9.21 24.99
CA ASN A 105 1.82 -9.90 26.10
C ASN A 105 1.98 -9.22 27.46
N THR A 106 2.80 -8.17 27.59
CA THR A 106 2.98 -7.50 28.87
C THR A 106 2.15 -6.23 29.00
N PRO A 107 1.35 -6.08 30.08
CA PRO A 107 0.68 -4.84 30.40
C PRO A 107 1.63 -3.79 31.04
N LYS A 108 2.79 -4.23 31.56
CA LYS A 108 3.74 -3.35 32.29
C LYS A 108 4.52 -2.51 31.31
N GLU A 109 4.28 -1.20 31.31
CA GLU A 109 4.90 -0.23 30.39
C GLU A 109 6.43 -0.25 30.42
N GLN A 110 7.02 -0.27 31.62
CA GLN A 110 8.49 -0.28 31.75
C GLN A 110 9.13 -1.53 31.13
N VAL A 111 8.50 -2.70 31.29
CA VAL A 111 8.97 -3.96 30.68
C VAL A 111 8.84 -3.91 29.17
N ARG A 112 7.73 -3.34 28.67
CA ARG A 112 7.49 -3.16 27.24
C ARG A 112 8.51 -2.19 26.63
N LEU A 113 8.79 -1.06 27.27
CA LEU A 113 9.82 -0.10 26.81
C LEU A 113 11.21 -0.70 26.80
N ALA A 114 11.59 -1.49 27.82
CA ALA A 114 12.87 -2.21 27.84
C ALA A 114 12.97 -3.18 26.66
N ALA A 115 11.90 -3.94 26.39
CA ALA A 115 11.86 -4.86 25.25
C ALA A 115 11.95 -4.14 23.89
N TYR A 116 11.33 -2.96 23.73
CA TYR A 116 11.49 -2.11 22.54
C TYR A 116 12.92 -1.62 22.35
N ARG A 117 13.59 -1.17 23.43
CA ARG A 117 15.01 -0.74 23.34
C ARG A 117 15.92 -1.87 22.89
N GLU A 118 15.72 -3.08 23.38
CA GLU A 118 16.48 -4.24 22.92
C GLU A 118 16.16 -4.59 21.45
N LEU A 119 14.87 -4.56 21.05
CA LEU A 119 14.44 -4.83 19.69
C LEU A 119 15.04 -3.80 18.71
N LEU A 120 15.07 -2.53 19.08
CA LEU A 120 15.74 -1.46 18.32
C LEU A 120 17.25 -1.68 18.21
N SER A 121 17.90 -2.16 19.27
CA SER A 121 19.33 -2.52 19.24
C SER A 121 19.61 -3.64 18.23
N TYR A 122 18.75 -4.67 18.15
CA TYR A 122 18.88 -5.72 17.14
C TYR A 122 18.63 -5.16 15.72
N ALA A 123 17.65 -4.29 15.54
CA ALA A 123 17.37 -3.64 14.26
C ALA A 123 18.57 -2.84 13.75
N GLN A 124 19.18 -2.01 14.61
CA GLN A 124 20.37 -1.23 14.28
C GLN A 124 21.57 -2.10 13.89
N ARG A 125 21.79 -3.20 14.62
CA ARG A 125 22.87 -4.17 14.27
C ARG A 125 22.64 -4.82 12.90
N VAL A 126 21.40 -5.20 12.60
CA VAL A 126 21.06 -5.82 11.31
C VAL A 126 21.23 -4.83 10.16
N VAL A 127 20.92 -3.54 10.36
CA VAL A 127 21.21 -2.47 9.40
C VAL A 127 22.72 -2.37 9.17
N ALA A 128 23.53 -2.32 10.22
CA ALA A 128 24.99 -2.24 10.09
C ALA A 128 25.58 -3.46 9.35
N TYR A 129 25.04 -4.66 9.55
CA TYR A 129 25.44 -5.84 8.78
C TYR A 129 25.07 -5.71 7.30
N ALA A 130 23.89 -5.20 6.99
CA ALA A 130 23.48 -4.99 5.61
C ALA A 130 24.35 -3.94 4.91
N GLU A 131 24.62 -2.81 5.57
CA GLU A 131 25.51 -1.75 5.07
C GLU A 131 26.93 -2.26 4.80
N SER A 132 27.42 -3.16 5.65
CA SER A 132 28.73 -3.84 5.44
C SER A 132 28.67 -4.84 4.27
N ALA A 133 27.54 -5.53 4.08
CA ALA A 133 27.38 -6.56 3.04
C ALA A 133 27.20 -5.98 1.63
N ILE A 134 26.52 -4.83 1.50
CA ILE A 134 26.20 -4.20 0.21
C ILE A 134 27.42 -3.99 -0.68
N PRO A 135 28.51 -3.34 -0.24
CA PRO A 135 29.70 -3.16 -1.08
C PRO A 135 30.37 -4.49 -1.44
N ALA A 136 30.40 -5.45 -0.52
CA ALA A 136 30.98 -6.77 -0.76
C ALA A 136 30.16 -7.57 -1.80
N LEU A 137 28.85 -7.41 -1.84
CA LEU A 137 27.98 -8.04 -2.84
C LEU A 137 28.03 -7.30 -4.19
N ARG A 138 28.22 -5.99 -4.19
CA ARG A 138 28.37 -5.20 -5.43
C ARG A 138 29.66 -5.49 -6.19
N SER A 139 30.76 -5.70 -5.47
CA SER A 139 32.07 -6.05 -6.04
C SER A 139 32.27 -7.56 -6.16
N PHE A 140 31.23 -8.36 -5.97
CA PHE A 140 31.36 -9.81 -5.96
C PHE A 140 31.49 -10.37 -7.38
N GLU A 141 32.55 -11.14 -7.58
CA GLU A 141 32.79 -11.93 -8.78
C GLU A 141 32.57 -13.41 -8.44
N GLY A 142 31.44 -13.94 -8.89
CA GLY A 142 31.05 -15.33 -8.62
C GLY A 142 31.76 -16.34 -9.51
N ALA A 143 31.79 -17.58 -9.05
CA ALA A 143 32.31 -18.70 -9.86
C ALA A 143 31.47 -18.93 -11.14
N ALA A 144 30.17 -18.61 -11.08
CA ALA A 144 29.31 -18.59 -12.23
C ALA A 144 28.71 -17.17 -12.42
N LEU A 145 28.34 -16.84 -13.65
CA LEU A 145 27.71 -15.57 -13.98
C LEU A 145 26.40 -15.39 -13.22
N SER A 146 25.66 -16.48 -12.99
CA SER A 146 24.44 -16.50 -12.17
C SER A 146 24.69 -16.00 -10.74
N ASP A 147 25.82 -16.36 -10.11
CA ASP A 147 26.16 -15.94 -8.76
C ASP A 147 26.46 -14.45 -8.69
N THR A 148 27.12 -13.92 -9.72
CA THR A 148 27.38 -12.47 -9.84
C THR A 148 26.06 -11.68 -9.95
N PHE A 149 25.13 -12.12 -10.82
CA PHE A 149 23.82 -11.48 -10.92
C PHE A 149 22.98 -11.62 -9.66
N ALA A 150 23.04 -12.77 -8.99
CA ALA A 150 22.36 -12.98 -7.70
C ALA A 150 22.90 -12.04 -6.62
N ALA A 151 24.24 -11.85 -6.55
CA ALA A 151 24.86 -10.92 -5.62
C ALA A 151 24.41 -9.46 -5.87
N LEU A 152 24.38 -9.03 -7.14
CA LEU A 152 23.89 -7.69 -7.51
C LEU A 152 22.42 -7.50 -7.16
N GLY A 153 21.60 -8.52 -7.36
CA GLY A 153 20.18 -8.52 -6.95
C GLY A 153 20.02 -8.40 -5.44
N LEU A 154 20.81 -9.16 -4.66
CA LEU A 154 20.81 -9.09 -3.20
C LEU A 154 21.28 -7.72 -2.70
N ALA A 155 22.31 -7.12 -3.31
CA ALA A 155 22.79 -5.79 -2.94
C ALA A 155 21.68 -4.74 -3.09
N ARG A 156 20.95 -4.73 -4.24
CA ARG A 156 19.82 -3.82 -4.47
C ARG A 156 18.68 -4.03 -3.46
N ASN A 157 18.35 -5.29 -3.18
CA ASN A 157 17.31 -5.62 -2.21
C ASN A 157 17.69 -5.16 -0.80
N LEU A 158 18.93 -5.34 -0.39
CA LEU A 158 19.45 -4.88 0.91
C LEU A 158 19.42 -3.35 0.99
N GLU A 159 19.82 -2.62 -0.04
CA GLU A 159 19.76 -1.15 -0.07
C GLU A 159 18.35 -0.62 0.12
N ARG A 160 17.40 -1.17 -0.67
CA ARG A 160 15.99 -0.81 -0.53
C ARG A 160 15.49 -1.10 0.89
N ALA A 161 15.80 -2.29 1.41
CA ALA A 161 15.37 -2.68 2.75
C ALA A 161 15.97 -1.82 3.86
N VAL A 162 17.23 -1.44 3.78
CA VAL A 162 17.89 -0.54 4.73
C VAL A 162 17.20 0.82 4.73
N GLY A 163 16.84 1.35 3.56
CA GLY A 163 16.11 2.62 3.46
C GLY A 163 14.73 2.59 4.14
N ILE A 164 13.95 1.53 3.90
CA ILE A 164 12.63 1.35 4.55
C ILE A 164 12.81 1.12 6.04
N PHE A 165 13.76 0.26 6.41
CA PHE A 165 13.97 -0.12 7.81
C PHE A 165 14.47 1.04 8.65
N GLY A 166 15.26 1.94 8.08
CA GLY A 166 15.64 3.21 8.71
C GLY A 166 14.44 4.05 9.11
N LYS A 167 13.43 4.16 8.22
CA LYS A 167 12.16 4.85 8.52
C LYS A 167 11.37 4.15 9.63
N VAL A 168 11.31 2.80 9.63
CA VAL A 168 10.65 2.03 10.70
C VAL A 168 11.34 2.22 12.05
N ILE A 169 12.67 2.24 12.09
CA ILE A 169 13.43 2.51 13.30
C ILE A 169 13.15 3.93 13.81
N ASP A 170 13.22 4.94 12.94
CA ASP A 170 12.95 6.33 13.31
C ASP A 170 11.53 6.52 13.84
N GLN A 171 10.52 6.04 13.12
CA GLN A 171 9.13 6.14 13.59
C GLN A 171 8.92 5.45 14.94
N THR A 172 9.58 4.29 15.17
CA THR A 172 9.49 3.58 16.45
C THR A 172 10.14 4.37 17.58
N VAL A 173 11.31 4.95 17.35
CA VAL A 173 12.01 5.79 18.32
C VAL A 173 11.15 7.00 18.67
N ARG A 174 10.63 7.72 17.68
CA ARG A 174 9.79 8.89 17.87
C ARG A 174 8.51 8.53 18.65
N ARG A 175 7.79 7.50 18.21
CA ARG A 175 6.50 7.13 18.81
C ARG A 175 6.61 6.47 20.18
N VAL A 176 7.50 5.48 20.30
CA VAL A 176 7.53 4.60 21.48
C VAL A 176 8.50 5.09 22.54
N ILE A 177 9.66 5.60 22.13
CA ILE A 177 10.70 6.02 23.09
C ILE A 177 10.52 7.48 23.51
N LYS A 178 10.22 8.37 22.54
CA LYS A 178 10.05 9.81 22.80
C LYS A 178 8.61 10.24 23.03
N GLY A 179 7.61 9.39 22.72
CA GLY A 179 6.19 9.71 22.85
C GLY A 179 5.69 10.74 21.84
N GLU A 180 6.39 10.93 20.73
CA GLU A 180 6.05 11.89 19.69
C GLU A 180 4.90 11.36 18.80
N LYS A 181 4.18 12.31 18.21
CA LYS A 181 3.13 12.01 17.24
C LYS A 181 3.74 12.04 15.84
N VAL A 182 3.81 10.88 15.15
CA VAL A 182 4.28 10.79 13.77
C VAL A 182 3.10 10.93 12.82
N PRO A 183 3.14 11.83 11.83
CA PRO A 183 2.09 11.97 10.81
C PRO A 183 1.86 10.68 10.02
N ALA A 184 0.64 10.47 9.53
CA ALA A 184 0.30 9.28 8.75
C ALA A 184 1.13 9.17 7.45
N SER A 185 1.41 10.29 6.80
CA SER A 185 2.21 10.38 5.57
C SER A 185 3.69 9.99 5.74
N GLU A 186 4.21 10.02 6.98
CA GLU A 186 5.59 9.63 7.27
C GLU A 186 5.71 8.17 7.72
N LYS A 187 4.57 7.51 8.01
CA LYS A 187 4.58 6.15 8.55
C LYS A 187 4.76 5.09 7.48
N VAL A 188 5.62 4.14 7.78
CA VAL A 188 5.66 2.85 7.09
C VAL A 188 4.71 1.90 7.81
N VAL A 189 3.77 1.30 7.09
CA VAL A 189 2.79 0.35 7.65
C VAL A 189 3.03 -1.08 7.18
N SER A 190 3.81 -1.27 6.13
CA SER A 190 4.24 -2.59 5.68
C SER A 190 5.68 -2.54 5.19
N PHE A 191 6.44 -3.59 5.50
CA PHE A 191 7.79 -3.78 4.99
C PHE A 191 7.77 -4.40 3.58
N PHE A 192 6.68 -5.06 3.22
CA PHE A 192 6.52 -5.79 1.97
C PHE A 192 5.78 -4.98 0.92
N GLU A 193 4.76 -4.23 1.34
CA GLU A 193 3.89 -3.41 0.51
C GLU A 193 4.07 -1.94 0.90
N GLU A 194 5.17 -1.34 0.41
CA GLU A 194 5.60 0.03 0.77
C GLU A 194 4.60 1.11 0.35
N HIS A 195 3.80 0.82 -0.67
CA HIS A 195 2.80 1.72 -1.22
C HIS A 195 1.51 1.78 -0.38
N THR A 196 1.39 0.96 0.68
CA THR A 196 0.20 0.93 1.52
C THR A 196 0.06 2.22 2.33
N ASP A 197 -1.06 2.89 2.16
CA ASP A 197 -1.42 4.10 2.87
C ASP A 197 -2.33 3.83 4.07
N ILE A 198 -2.45 4.83 4.95
CA ILE A 198 -3.40 4.82 6.06
C ILE A 198 -4.63 5.61 5.63
N ILE A 199 -5.73 4.93 5.40
CA ILE A 199 -6.99 5.52 4.98
C ILE A 199 -7.93 5.61 6.18
N VAL A 200 -8.38 6.82 6.49
CA VAL A 200 -9.35 7.06 7.56
C VAL A 200 -10.69 7.37 6.93
N LYS A 201 -11.67 6.48 7.12
CA LYS A 201 -13.07 6.70 6.73
C LYS A 201 -13.91 7.09 7.93
N GLY A 202 -14.66 8.19 7.81
CA GLY A 202 -15.43 8.70 8.92
C GLY A 202 -14.54 9.12 10.11
N ARG A 203 -15.00 8.89 11.34
CA ARG A 203 -14.27 9.31 12.55
C ARG A 203 -13.43 8.21 13.20
N ARG A 204 -13.61 6.93 12.84
CA ARG A 204 -13.04 5.81 13.60
C ARG A 204 -12.43 4.70 12.75
N ASP A 205 -12.88 4.52 11.52
CA ASP A 205 -12.48 3.37 10.73
C ASP A 205 -11.15 3.65 10.02
N VAL A 206 -10.14 2.85 10.34
CA VAL A 206 -8.80 2.94 9.77
C VAL A 206 -8.56 1.71 8.92
N HIS A 207 -8.31 1.94 7.63
CA HIS A 207 -7.97 0.91 6.65
C HIS A 207 -6.51 1.09 6.21
N TYR A 208 -5.83 0.01 5.92
CA TYR A 208 -4.48 0.01 5.36
C TYR A 208 -4.55 -0.45 3.91
N GLY A 209 -4.32 0.45 2.97
CA GLY A 209 -4.49 0.17 1.55
C GLY A 209 -4.45 1.43 0.71
N HIS A 210 -5.32 1.48 -0.30
CA HIS A 210 -5.41 2.62 -1.22
C HIS A 210 -6.80 3.23 -1.18
N LYS A 211 -6.86 4.55 -1.29
CA LYS A 211 -8.10 5.26 -1.51
C LYS A 211 -8.38 5.27 -3.01
N VAL A 212 -9.55 4.78 -3.38
CA VAL A 212 -9.98 4.67 -4.76
C VAL A 212 -11.25 5.47 -4.94
N PHE A 213 -11.27 6.32 -5.95
CA PHE A 213 -12.46 7.02 -6.40
C PHE A 213 -13.04 6.30 -7.60
N LEU A 214 -14.34 6.06 -7.57
CA LEU A 214 -15.09 5.40 -8.63
C LEU A 214 -16.15 6.34 -9.16
N THR A 215 -16.19 6.50 -10.46
CA THR A 215 -17.29 7.17 -11.15
C THR A 215 -18.18 6.12 -11.78
N GLY A 216 -19.41 5.98 -11.31
CA GLY A 216 -20.40 5.06 -11.87
C GLY A 216 -21.39 5.80 -12.77
N GLY A 217 -21.85 5.16 -13.84
CA GLY A 217 -22.87 5.69 -14.74
C GLY A 217 -24.30 5.23 -14.38
N ALA A 218 -25.28 5.75 -15.09
CA ALA A 218 -26.68 5.33 -14.98
C ALA A 218 -26.90 3.85 -15.34
N SER A 219 -26.04 3.30 -16.20
CA SER A 219 -26.00 1.89 -16.58
C SER A 219 -25.46 0.95 -15.52
N ASN A 220 -24.99 1.45 -14.40
CA ASN A 220 -24.19 0.76 -13.36
C ASN A 220 -22.78 0.31 -13.82
N LEU A 221 -22.31 0.77 -14.97
CA LEU A 221 -20.92 0.60 -15.35
C LEU A 221 -20.03 1.54 -14.52
N ILE A 222 -18.84 1.08 -14.18
CA ILE A 222 -17.77 1.94 -13.66
C ILE A 222 -17.17 2.68 -14.85
N LEU A 223 -17.35 3.99 -14.90
CA LEU A 223 -16.88 4.83 -15.99
C LEU A 223 -15.43 5.28 -15.83
N ASP A 224 -15.01 5.46 -14.58
CA ASP A 224 -13.65 5.86 -14.25
C ASP A 224 -13.25 5.31 -12.89
N CYS A 225 -11.95 5.03 -12.74
CA CYS A 225 -11.33 4.56 -11.51
C CYS A 225 -10.03 5.34 -11.28
N MET A 226 -9.95 6.08 -10.20
CA MET A 226 -8.76 6.85 -9.83
C MET A 226 -8.20 6.36 -8.50
N ILE A 227 -6.94 5.91 -8.50
CA ILE A 227 -6.24 5.44 -7.31
C ILE A 227 -5.38 6.57 -6.78
N GLU A 228 -5.58 6.93 -5.52
CA GLU A 228 -4.87 8.04 -4.88
C GLU A 228 -3.81 7.56 -3.90
N ARG A 229 -2.79 8.41 -3.74
CA ARG A 229 -1.81 8.25 -2.66
C ARG A 229 -2.28 9.01 -1.42
N GLY A 230 -2.09 8.38 -0.26
CA GLY A 230 -2.53 8.95 1.00
C GLY A 230 -4.05 8.91 1.19
N ASN A 231 -4.58 9.88 1.92
CA ASN A 231 -6.00 9.98 2.22
C ASN A 231 -6.52 11.41 1.95
N PRO A 232 -6.53 11.87 0.66
CA PRO A 232 -7.07 13.18 0.33
C PRO A 232 -8.56 13.28 0.66
N ALA A 233 -9.07 14.49 0.93
CA ALA A 233 -10.49 14.68 1.11
C ALA A 233 -11.23 14.44 -0.21
N ASP A 234 -12.46 13.91 -0.15
CA ASP A 234 -13.24 13.61 -1.35
C ASP A 234 -13.54 14.88 -2.16
N SER A 235 -13.74 16.01 -1.46
CA SER A 235 -13.93 17.33 -2.08
C SER A 235 -12.77 17.78 -2.97
N ASP A 236 -11.56 17.39 -2.62
CA ASP A 236 -10.35 17.85 -3.31
C ASP A 236 -10.18 17.19 -4.69
N ARG A 237 -10.81 16.03 -4.88
CA ARG A 237 -10.73 15.24 -6.12
C ARG A 237 -11.94 15.37 -7.04
N TYR A 238 -12.95 16.07 -6.58
CA TYR A 238 -14.19 16.19 -7.31
C TYR A 238 -14.03 16.86 -8.68
N GLN A 239 -13.24 17.93 -8.77
CA GLN A 239 -12.99 18.64 -10.02
C GLN A 239 -12.20 17.77 -11.01
N ASP A 240 -11.16 17.09 -10.52
CA ASP A 240 -10.34 16.18 -11.33
C ASP A 240 -11.21 15.08 -11.96
N LEU A 241 -12.13 14.48 -11.19
CA LEU A 241 -13.05 13.45 -11.66
C LEU A 241 -14.04 13.98 -12.70
N LEU A 242 -14.53 15.20 -12.55
CA LEU A 242 -15.38 15.86 -13.56
C LEU A 242 -14.62 16.18 -14.84
N GLU A 243 -13.36 16.58 -14.76
CA GLU A 243 -12.51 16.85 -15.92
C GLU A 243 -12.24 15.55 -16.69
N ARG A 244 -11.84 14.48 -16.02
CA ARG A 244 -11.66 13.15 -16.62
C ARG A 244 -12.94 12.65 -17.30
N HIS A 245 -14.10 12.84 -16.65
CA HIS A 245 -15.39 12.52 -17.27
C HIS A 245 -15.64 13.34 -18.54
N ARG A 246 -15.31 14.64 -18.51
CA ARG A 246 -15.48 15.54 -19.65
C ARG A 246 -14.57 15.16 -20.84
N GLU A 247 -13.35 14.71 -20.55
CA GLU A 247 -12.42 14.18 -21.54
C GLU A 247 -12.96 12.89 -22.19
N GLN A 248 -13.51 11.99 -21.40
CA GLN A 248 -14.01 10.69 -21.87
C GLN A 248 -15.29 10.81 -22.67
N PHE A 249 -16.23 11.69 -22.29
CA PHE A 249 -17.57 11.82 -22.91
C PHE A 249 -17.72 13.05 -23.80
N GLY A 250 -16.70 13.91 -23.91
CA GLY A 250 -16.75 15.15 -24.67
C GLY A 250 -17.69 16.23 -24.10
N ARG A 251 -18.25 15.99 -22.92
CA ARG A 251 -19.22 16.89 -22.27
C ARG A 251 -19.27 16.70 -20.75
N ALA A 252 -19.69 17.73 -20.04
CA ALA A 252 -19.97 17.63 -18.62
C ALA A 252 -21.24 16.78 -18.37
N PRO A 253 -21.30 16.04 -17.24
CA PRO A 253 -22.53 15.36 -16.84
C PRO A 253 -23.64 16.36 -16.55
N MET A 254 -24.89 15.99 -16.82
CA MET A 254 -26.07 16.82 -16.51
C MET A 254 -26.46 16.70 -15.05
N GLU A 255 -26.22 15.52 -14.45
CA GLU A 255 -26.55 15.22 -13.07
C GLU A 255 -25.40 14.47 -12.43
N VAL A 256 -25.00 14.91 -11.23
CA VAL A 256 -24.00 14.25 -10.41
C VAL A 256 -24.61 13.90 -9.07
N LEU A 257 -24.59 12.62 -8.71
CA LEU A 257 -25.10 12.11 -7.45
C LEU A 257 -23.90 11.80 -6.53
N PRO A 258 -23.52 12.69 -5.62
CA PRO A 258 -22.49 12.37 -4.63
C PRO A 258 -23.10 11.47 -3.55
N LEU A 259 -22.45 10.34 -3.26
CA LEU A 259 -22.77 9.51 -2.11
C LEU A 259 -22.19 10.18 -0.84
N GLY A 260 -23.05 10.87 -0.09
CA GLY A 260 -22.72 11.37 1.25
C GLY A 260 -22.11 12.77 1.36
N ILE A 261 -21.99 13.53 0.27
CA ILE A 261 -21.48 14.91 0.31
C ILE A 261 -22.52 15.86 -0.29
N THR A 262 -22.93 16.88 0.49
CA THR A 262 -23.70 18.02 -0.06
C THR A 262 -22.70 18.96 -0.73
N LEU A 263 -22.52 18.83 -2.03
CA LEU A 263 -21.68 19.74 -2.82
C LEU A 263 -22.56 20.82 -3.46
N LEU A 264 -22.14 22.07 -3.29
CA LEU A 264 -22.66 23.19 -4.06
C LEU A 264 -22.08 23.07 -5.49
N LEU A 265 -22.90 22.54 -6.40
CA LEU A 265 -22.54 22.44 -7.82
C LEU A 265 -22.43 23.83 -8.45
N PRO A 266 -21.49 24.03 -9.41
CA PRO A 266 -21.49 25.22 -10.24
C PRO A 266 -22.85 25.41 -10.93
N ARG A 267 -23.30 26.65 -11.09
CA ARG A 267 -24.59 26.98 -11.72
C ARG A 267 -24.76 26.25 -13.06
N GLY A 268 -25.74 25.34 -13.14
CA GLY A 268 -26.08 24.58 -14.34
C GLY A 268 -26.24 23.08 -14.14
N VAL A 269 -25.75 22.50 -13.04
CA VAL A 269 -25.91 21.08 -12.73
C VAL A 269 -26.92 20.92 -11.58
N LYS A 270 -28.03 20.23 -11.84
CA LYS A 270 -29.05 19.97 -10.79
C LYS A 270 -28.65 18.78 -9.94
N SER A 271 -28.55 18.96 -8.61
CA SER A 271 -28.40 17.86 -7.67
C SER A 271 -29.78 17.34 -7.26
N LYS A 272 -30.03 16.06 -7.44
CA LYS A 272 -31.12 15.36 -6.75
C LYS A 272 -30.56 14.67 -5.52
N THR A 273 -30.80 15.22 -4.35
CA THR A 273 -30.65 14.51 -3.09
C THR A 273 -31.88 13.62 -2.88
N PRO A 274 -31.71 12.28 -2.76
CA PRO A 274 -32.82 11.45 -2.31
C PRO A 274 -33.16 11.86 -0.88
N SER A 275 -34.40 12.25 -0.62
CA SER A 275 -34.91 12.44 0.75
C SER A 275 -34.86 11.09 1.46
N LEU A 276 -34.02 10.98 2.49
CA LEU A 276 -34.07 9.85 3.42
C LEU A 276 -35.47 9.72 3.99
N PRO A 277 -36.08 8.53 3.99
CA PRO A 277 -37.35 8.33 4.65
C PRO A 277 -37.18 8.68 6.14
N LYS A 278 -38.07 9.52 6.64
CA LYS A 278 -38.18 9.84 8.07
C LYS A 278 -38.42 8.52 8.80
N SER A 279 -37.51 8.19 9.75
CA SER A 279 -37.74 7.10 10.69
C SER A 279 -39.03 7.39 11.45
N GLU A 280 -40.10 6.71 11.10
CA GLU A 280 -41.26 6.61 11.96
C GLU A 280 -40.85 5.86 13.23
N GLY A 281 -41.03 6.53 14.37
CA GLY A 281 -40.76 5.96 15.67
C GLY A 281 -41.63 4.72 15.89
N LEU A 282 -41.01 3.64 16.29
CA LEU A 282 -41.66 2.46 16.84
C LEU A 282 -42.12 2.77 18.27
N PRO A 283 -43.32 2.24 18.67
CA PRO A 283 -43.93 2.49 19.97
C PRO A 283 -43.16 1.87 21.13
#